data_3325228edf695db39bb898c29fbd4116
#
_entry.id   3325228edf695db39bb898c29fbd4116
#
_cell.length_a   1.000
_cell.length_b   1.000
_cell.length_c   1.000
_cell.angle_alpha   90.00
_cell.angle_beta   90.00
_cell.angle_gamma   90.00
#
_symmetry.space_group_name_H-M   'P 1'
#
loop_
_entity.id
_entity.type
_entity.pdbx_description
1 polymer ?
#
loop_
_entity_poly.entity_id
_entity_poly.type
_entity_poly.pdbx_seq_one_letter_code
_entity_poly.pdbx_strand_id
1 'polypeptide(L)'
;MTQAQFAELFNYSDKAVSKWERGEAIPDVTVLKQIADRFGVTVDYLLRSEHTDAEERARHLNHVASRNRLLVTLISTVGVWVLFTLLFVLLALSEVGDAPWLLFIYAIPVSSVVVLVFNSIWGRRRLNFIIVSVLVWSILLSVYLTLLSLLCRNFWILFIIGIPAQVLLFFIPGITIIKKTKERDL
;
A
#
# COMPACT_ATOMS: atom_id res chain seq x y z
N MET A 1 -0.54 -38.47 19.41
CA MET A 1 0.59 -39.37 19.11
C MET A 1 1.42 -39.51 20.38
N THR A 2 1.79 -40.73 20.79
CA THR A 2 2.65 -40.98 21.97
C THR A 2 4.13 -40.84 21.59
N GLN A 3 5.05 -40.69 22.61
CA GLN A 3 6.50 -40.68 22.35
C GLN A 3 6.98 -41.92 21.59
N ALA A 4 6.44 -43.11 21.94
CA ALA A 4 6.76 -44.37 21.31
C ALA A 4 6.35 -44.36 19.78
N GLN A 5 5.15 -43.90 19.50
CA GLN A 5 4.67 -43.77 18.11
C GLN A 5 5.48 -42.76 17.31
N PHE A 6 5.93 -41.67 17.93
CA PHE A 6 6.81 -40.69 17.29
C PHE A 6 8.19 -41.26 17.02
N ALA A 7 8.77 -41.97 17.99
CA ALA A 7 10.05 -42.61 17.88
C ALA A 7 10.06 -43.67 16.74
N GLU A 8 9.05 -44.51 16.68
CA GLU A 8 8.89 -45.51 15.62
C GLU A 8 8.78 -44.86 14.22
N LEU A 9 8.07 -43.75 14.10
CA LEU A 9 7.86 -43.04 12.83
C LEU A 9 9.17 -42.54 12.20
N PHE A 10 10.15 -42.17 13.05
CA PHE A 10 11.44 -41.61 12.59
C PHE A 10 12.63 -42.55 12.83
N ASN A 11 12.38 -43.83 13.19
CA ASN A 11 13.41 -44.83 13.50
C ASN A 11 14.36 -44.45 14.64
N TYR A 12 13.84 -43.83 15.70
CA TYR A 12 14.58 -43.46 16.89
C TYR A 12 14.06 -44.18 18.14
N SER A 13 14.82 -44.12 19.23
CA SER A 13 14.36 -44.66 20.50
C SER A 13 13.50 -43.68 21.27
N ASP A 14 12.55 -44.21 22.11
CA ASP A 14 11.71 -43.40 23.01
C ASP A 14 12.54 -42.50 23.90
N LYS A 15 13.72 -42.98 24.34
CA LYS A 15 14.67 -42.21 25.16
C LYS A 15 15.23 -41.01 24.45
N ALA A 16 15.47 -41.11 23.12
CA ALA A 16 15.95 -39.99 22.33
C ALA A 16 14.88 -38.91 22.15
N VAL A 17 13.63 -39.33 21.84
CA VAL A 17 12.49 -38.45 21.75
C VAL A 17 12.23 -37.73 23.07
N SER A 18 12.28 -38.46 24.20
CA SER A 18 12.10 -37.91 25.52
C SER A 18 13.17 -36.84 25.86
N LYS A 19 14.41 -37.03 25.44
CA LYS A 19 15.46 -36.00 25.60
C LYS A 19 15.21 -34.75 24.77
N TRP A 20 14.70 -34.92 23.54
CA TRP A 20 14.36 -33.80 22.66
C TRP A 20 13.22 -32.96 23.24
N GLU A 21 12.16 -33.62 23.77
CA GLU A 21 11.04 -32.94 24.40
C GLU A 21 11.42 -32.17 25.68
N ARG A 22 12.42 -32.66 26.41
CA ARG A 22 12.94 -31.99 27.63
C ARG A 22 13.99 -30.92 27.29
N GLY A 23 14.38 -30.77 26.04
CA GLY A 23 15.44 -29.83 25.62
C GLY A 23 16.87 -30.26 26.03
N GLU A 24 17.04 -31.53 26.45
CA GLU A 24 18.36 -32.07 26.81
C GLU A 24 19.23 -32.44 25.63
N ALA A 25 18.62 -32.62 24.46
CA ALA A 25 19.29 -32.85 23.18
C ALA A 25 18.47 -32.25 22.05
N ILE A 26 19.16 -31.91 20.95
CA ILE A 26 18.53 -31.42 19.73
C ILE A 26 18.59 -32.53 18.67
N PRO A 27 17.51 -32.83 17.93
CA PRO A 27 17.55 -33.74 16.79
C PRO A 27 18.55 -33.27 15.72
N ASP A 28 19.15 -34.20 14.99
CA ASP A 28 19.98 -33.86 13.84
C ASP A 28 19.15 -33.12 12.77
N VAL A 29 19.83 -32.29 11.97
CA VAL A 29 19.21 -31.49 10.91
C VAL A 29 18.44 -32.34 9.90
N THR A 30 18.91 -33.56 9.62
CA THR A 30 18.23 -34.53 8.77
C THR A 30 16.89 -34.99 9.35
N VAL A 31 16.84 -35.20 10.68
CA VAL A 31 15.61 -35.56 11.41
C VAL A 31 14.65 -34.40 11.48
N LEU A 32 15.16 -33.18 11.75
CA LEU A 32 14.36 -31.96 11.74
C LEU A 32 13.68 -31.73 10.38
N LYS A 33 14.39 -32.01 9.28
CA LYS A 33 13.83 -31.93 7.94
C LYS A 33 12.73 -32.98 7.72
N GLN A 34 12.94 -34.22 8.13
CA GLN A 34 11.92 -35.28 8.03
C GLN A 34 10.67 -34.95 8.84
N ILE A 35 10.83 -34.38 10.05
CA ILE A 35 9.74 -33.92 10.89
C ILE A 35 8.99 -32.78 10.19
N ALA A 36 9.72 -31.79 9.67
CA ALA A 36 9.15 -30.65 8.95
C ALA A 36 8.31 -31.10 7.74
N ASP A 37 8.88 -31.96 6.90
CA ASP A 37 8.22 -32.51 5.70
C ASP A 37 6.95 -33.33 6.09
N ARG A 38 7.03 -34.13 7.18
CA ARG A 38 5.92 -34.95 7.63
C ARG A 38 4.73 -34.16 8.17
N PHE A 39 5.00 -33.05 8.87
CA PHE A 39 3.99 -32.20 9.49
C PHE A 39 3.61 -30.99 8.63
N GLY A 40 4.22 -30.84 7.43
CA GLY A 40 3.92 -29.73 6.51
C GLY A 40 4.36 -28.36 7.04
N VAL A 41 5.41 -28.33 7.85
CA VAL A 41 6.01 -27.11 8.41
C VAL A 41 7.42 -26.90 7.88
N THR A 42 8.03 -25.73 8.11
CA THR A 42 9.43 -25.49 7.74
C THR A 42 10.36 -25.84 8.92
N VAL A 43 11.61 -26.18 8.62
CA VAL A 43 12.65 -26.40 9.65
C VAL A 43 12.84 -25.14 10.50
N ASP A 44 12.78 -23.94 9.88
CA ASP A 44 12.83 -22.66 10.57
C ASP A 44 11.68 -22.51 11.60
N TYR A 45 10.50 -23.01 11.27
CA TYR A 45 9.36 -23.06 12.20
C TYR A 45 9.65 -23.94 13.42
N LEU A 46 10.26 -25.11 13.23
CA LEU A 46 10.60 -26.03 14.33
C LEU A 46 11.71 -25.49 15.25
N LEU A 47 12.63 -24.69 14.72
CA LEU A 47 13.77 -24.14 15.47
C LEU A 47 13.45 -22.87 16.25
N ARG A 48 12.29 -22.25 16.02
CA ARG A 48 11.87 -21.06 16.80
C ARG A 48 11.54 -21.46 18.23
N SER A 49 12.21 -20.83 19.18
CA SER A 49 12.05 -21.07 20.63
C SER A 49 10.69 -20.65 21.17
N GLU A 50 10.00 -19.76 20.50
CA GLU A 50 8.63 -19.34 20.83
C GLU A 50 7.78 -19.34 19.56
N HIS A 51 6.90 -20.31 19.44
CA HIS A 51 5.77 -20.26 18.51
C HIS A 51 4.72 -19.31 19.12
N THR A 52 5.01 -18.03 19.10
CA THR A 52 4.07 -17.06 19.60
C THR A 52 2.93 -16.95 18.60
N ASP A 53 1.80 -17.57 18.92
CA ASP A 53 0.48 -17.27 18.32
C ASP A 53 0.28 -15.75 18.21
N ALA A 54 0.96 -14.97 19.05
CA ALA A 54 1.00 -13.52 19.04
C ALA A 54 1.64 -12.95 17.76
N GLU A 55 2.75 -13.53 17.26
CA GLU A 55 3.36 -13.02 16.00
C GLU A 55 2.53 -13.37 14.76
N GLU A 56 1.95 -14.57 14.72
CA GLU A 56 1.05 -14.93 13.63
C GLU A 56 -0.24 -14.12 13.66
N ARG A 57 -0.81 -13.91 14.83
CA ARG A 57 -1.95 -13.00 15.03
C ARG A 57 -1.60 -11.57 14.65
N ALA A 58 -0.43 -11.07 15.04
CA ALA A 58 0.04 -9.74 14.67
C ALA A 58 0.25 -9.58 13.15
N ARG A 59 0.82 -10.59 12.48
CA ARG A 59 0.95 -10.61 11.00
C ARG A 59 -0.42 -10.64 10.32
N HIS A 60 -1.32 -11.48 10.79
CA HIS A 60 -2.68 -11.58 10.27
C HIS A 60 -3.45 -10.26 10.45
N LEU A 61 -3.40 -9.67 11.65
CA LEU A 61 -4.02 -8.38 11.96
C LEU A 61 -3.44 -7.24 11.10
N ASN A 62 -2.12 -7.21 10.91
CA ASN A 62 -1.47 -6.22 10.05
C ASN A 62 -1.88 -6.38 8.57
N HIS A 63 -2.05 -7.61 8.10
CA HIS A 63 -2.50 -7.88 6.73
C HIS A 63 -3.96 -7.44 6.52
N VAL A 64 -4.83 -7.75 7.49
CA VAL A 64 -6.24 -7.32 7.48
C VAL A 64 -6.34 -5.80 7.57
N ALA A 65 -5.58 -5.16 8.46
CA ALA A 65 -5.55 -3.70 8.59
C ALA A 65 -5.05 -3.02 7.32
N SER A 66 -4.04 -3.56 6.65
CA SER A 66 -3.54 -3.04 5.38
C SER A 66 -4.60 -3.13 4.27
N ARG A 67 -5.31 -4.25 4.18
CA ARG A 67 -6.39 -4.46 3.22
C ARG A 67 -7.55 -3.49 3.48
N ASN A 68 -7.94 -3.30 4.73
CA ASN A 68 -9.02 -2.39 5.08
C ASN A 68 -8.69 -0.93 4.74
N ARG A 69 -7.44 -0.48 4.95
CA ARG A 69 -6.97 0.87 4.54
C ARG A 69 -7.09 1.09 3.04
N LEU A 70 -6.69 0.09 2.25
CA LEU A 70 -6.80 0.13 0.80
C LEU A 70 -8.27 0.18 0.36
N LEU A 71 -9.13 -0.64 0.96
CA LEU A 71 -10.57 -0.63 0.68
C LEU A 71 -11.21 0.73 0.99
N VAL A 72 -10.90 1.34 2.14
CA VAL A 72 -11.40 2.68 2.50
C VAL A 72 -10.98 3.72 1.46
N THR A 73 -9.71 3.70 1.04
CA THR A 73 -9.21 4.63 0.01
C THR A 73 -9.93 4.44 -1.33
N LEU A 74 -10.13 3.19 -1.76
CA LEU A 74 -10.85 2.88 -3.01
C LEU A 74 -12.31 3.31 -2.94
N ILE A 75 -13.02 2.96 -1.86
CA ILE A 75 -14.44 3.34 -1.67
C ILE A 75 -14.60 4.87 -1.69
N SER A 76 -13.72 5.60 -0.99
CA SER A 76 -13.76 7.06 -0.98
C SER A 76 -13.50 7.66 -2.37
N THR A 77 -12.57 7.10 -3.13
CA THR A 77 -12.27 7.54 -4.49
C THR A 77 -13.46 7.26 -5.44
N VAL A 78 -14.04 6.07 -5.35
CA VAL A 78 -15.25 5.71 -6.12
C VAL A 78 -16.42 6.63 -5.74
N GLY A 79 -16.57 6.98 -4.45
CA GLY A 79 -17.58 7.93 -3.98
C GLY A 79 -17.47 9.30 -4.65
N VAL A 80 -16.25 9.82 -4.84
CA VAL A 80 -16.01 11.05 -5.61
C VAL A 80 -16.54 10.90 -7.05
N TRP A 81 -16.20 9.81 -7.72
CA TRP A 81 -16.65 9.58 -9.10
C TRP A 81 -18.16 9.44 -9.22
N VAL A 82 -18.81 8.75 -8.27
CA VAL A 82 -20.29 8.67 -8.21
C VAL A 82 -20.91 10.05 -8.06
N LEU A 83 -20.35 10.89 -7.16
CA LEU A 83 -20.83 12.26 -6.97
C LEU A 83 -20.76 13.09 -8.27
N PHE A 84 -19.59 13.07 -8.95
CA PHE A 84 -19.40 13.80 -10.20
C PHE A 84 -20.28 13.25 -11.33
N THR A 85 -20.52 11.94 -11.37
CA THR A 85 -21.46 11.33 -12.33
C THR A 85 -22.89 11.78 -12.08
N LEU A 86 -23.35 11.86 -10.83
CA LEU A 86 -24.66 12.37 -10.48
C LEU A 86 -24.80 13.85 -10.88
N LEU A 87 -23.80 14.67 -10.59
CA LEU A 87 -23.79 16.07 -11.00
C LEU A 87 -23.84 16.21 -12.53
N PHE A 88 -23.08 15.38 -13.24
CA PHE A 88 -23.11 15.34 -14.70
C PHE A 88 -24.51 15.04 -15.23
N VAL A 89 -25.18 14.02 -14.71
CA VAL A 89 -26.53 13.64 -15.12
C VAL A 89 -27.53 14.78 -14.85
N LEU A 90 -27.44 15.39 -13.66
CA LEU A 90 -28.32 16.53 -13.30
C LEU A 90 -28.13 17.73 -14.23
N LEU A 91 -26.87 18.10 -14.54
CA LEU A 91 -26.59 19.20 -15.46
C LEU A 91 -26.98 18.86 -16.90
N ALA A 92 -26.77 17.64 -17.35
CA ALA A 92 -27.17 17.18 -18.68
C ALA A 92 -28.71 17.20 -18.87
N LEU A 93 -29.46 16.85 -17.82
CA LEU A 93 -30.93 16.88 -17.84
C LEU A 93 -31.50 18.31 -17.74
N SER A 94 -30.77 19.22 -17.07
CA SER A 94 -31.25 20.61 -16.89
C SER A 94 -30.88 21.51 -18.09
N GLU A 95 -30.22 20.99 -19.09
CA GLU A 95 -29.72 21.75 -20.27
C GLU A 95 -28.86 22.99 -19.89
N VAL A 96 -28.32 23.00 -18.66
CA VAL A 96 -27.49 24.10 -18.17
C VAL A 96 -26.03 23.85 -18.52
N GLY A 97 -25.47 24.74 -19.34
CA GLY A 97 -24.06 24.79 -19.71
C GLY A 97 -23.71 23.97 -20.95
N ASP A 98 -22.75 24.49 -21.73
CA ASP A 98 -22.37 23.93 -23.03
C ASP A 98 -21.39 22.73 -22.93
N ALA A 99 -20.80 22.47 -21.73
CA ALA A 99 -19.77 21.45 -21.57
C ALA A 99 -19.86 20.67 -20.25
N PRO A 100 -20.97 19.95 -19.95
CA PRO A 100 -21.12 19.21 -18.69
C PRO A 100 -20.06 18.10 -18.53
N TRP A 101 -19.45 17.62 -19.59
CA TRP A 101 -18.39 16.63 -19.58
C TRP A 101 -17.11 17.09 -18.85
N LEU A 102 -16.89 18.40 -18.68
CA LEU A 102 -15.78 18.96 -17.89
C LEU A 102 -15.79 18.49 -16.44
N LEU A 103 -16.95 18.10 -15.90
CA LEU A 103 -17.06 17.55 -14.56
C LEU A 103 -16.19 16.31 -14.34
N PHE A 104 -16.07 15.46 -15.35
CA PHE A 104 -15.17 14.28 -15.25
C PHE A 104 -13.71 14.67 -15.14
N ILE A 105 -13.31 15.76 -15.78
CA ILE A 105 -11.96 16.30 -15.67
C ILE A 105 -11.70 16.85 -14.26
N TYR A 106 -12.69 17.54 -13.66
CA TYR A 106 -12.57 18.05 -12.28
C TYR A 106 -12.59 16.93 -11.23
N ALA A 107 -13.16 15.77 -11.53
CA ALA A 107 -13.13 14.62 -10.65
C ALA A 107 -11.71 14.10 -10.42
N ILE A 108 -10.77 14.27 -11.38
CA ILE A 108 -9.39 13.78 -11.30
C ILE A 108 -8.59 14.49 -10.19
N PRO A 109 -8.46 15.83 -10.15
CA PRO A 109 -7.76 16.50 -9.06
C PRO A 109 -8.41 16.26 -7.70
N VAL A 110 -9.75 16.24 -7.61
CA VAL A 110 -10.45 15.93 -6.34
C VAL A 110 -10.12 14.52 -5.87
N SER A 111 -10.16 13.52 -6.74
CA SER A 111 -9.76 12.15 -6.41
C SER A 111 -8.29 12.07 -5.98
N SER A 112 -7.40 12.82 -6.64
CA SER A 112 -5.98 12.87 -6.29
C SER A 112 -5.75 13.44 -4.90
N VAL A 113 -6.52 14.46 -4.47
CA VAL A 113 -6.48 15.00 -3.11
C VAL A 113 -6.92 13.95 -2.09
N VAL A 114 -8.02 13.24 -2.35
CA VAL A 114 -8.51 12.16 -1.46
C VAL A 114 -7.44 11.07 -1.29
N VAL A 115 -6.85 10.60 -2.39
CA VAL A 115 -5.78 9.59 -2.35
C VAL A 115 -4.55 10.12 -1.62
N LEU A 116 -4.18 11.41 -1.81
CA LEU A 116 -3.05 12.05 -1.13
C LEU A 116 -3.26 12.07 0.39
N VAL A 117 -4.44 12.45 0.86
CA VAL A 117 -4.78 12.49 2.29
C VAL A 117 -4.63 11.10 2.90
N PHE A 118 -5.27 10.08 2.33
CA PHE A 118 -5.17 8.71 2.84
C PHE A 118 -3.74 8.15 2.77
N ASN A 119 -3.01 8.42 1.68
CA ASN A 119 -1.64 7.98 1.57
C ASN A 119 -0.69 8.73 2.54
N SER A 120 -0.98 9.98 2.89
CA SER A 120 -0.22 10.73 3.90
C SER A 120 -0.42 10.17 5.31
N ILE A 121 -1.64 9.69 5.63
CA ILE A 121 -1.98 9.11 6.94
C ILE A 121 -1.43 7.69 7.09
N TRP A 122 -1.58 6.84 6.06
CA TRP A 122 -1.33 5.38 6.16
C TRP A 122 -0.29 4.84 5.18
N GLY A 123 0.10 5.64 4.19
CA GLY A 123 0.88 5.18 3.05
C GLY A 123 2.38 5.43 3.15
N ARG A 124 3.05 5.25 2.03
CA ARG A 124 4.49 5.44 1.88
C ARG A 124 4.79 6.84 1.32
N ARG A 125 5.69 7.58 1.94
CA ARG A 125 6.11 8.92 1.50
C ARG A 125 6.53 8.98 0.02
N ARG A 126 7.08 7.90 -0.53
CA ARG A 126 7.49 7.83 -1.95
C ARG A 126 6.31 7.94 -2.91
N LEU A 127 5.14 7.41 -2.54
CA LEU A 127 3.93 7.49 -3.37
C LEU A 127 3.36 8.91 -3.38
N ASN A 128 3.54 9.69 -2.32
CA ASN A 128 3.08 11.08 -2.28
C ASN A 128 3.64 11.91 -3.44
N PHE A 129 4.91 11.67 -3.84
CA PHE A 129 5.49 12.35 -4.99
C PHE A 129 4.69 12.11 -6.27
N ILE A 130 4.34 10.86 -6.55
CA ILE A 130 3.57 10.48 -7.74
C ILE A 130 2.17 11.10 -7.68
N ILE A 131 1.50 11.01 -6.53
CA ILE A 131 0.14 11.54 -6.34
C ILE A 131 0.12 13.07 -6.51
N VAL A 132 1.08 13.79 -5.92
CA VAL A 132 1.20 15.24 -6.06
C VAL A 132 1.53 15.62 -7.50
N SER A 133 2.36 14.85 -8.21
CA SER A 133 2.63 15.06 -9.63
C SER A 133 1.36 14.95 -10.46
N VAL A 134 0.55 13.90 -10.25
CA VAL A 134 -0.76 13.73 -10.91
C VAL A 134 -1.70 14.88 -10.56
N LEU A 135 -1.72 15.34 -9.31
CA LEU A 135 -2.53 16.47 -8.87
C LEU A 135 -2.17 17.75 -9.63
N VAL A 136 -0.89 18.10 -9.73
CA VAL A 136 -0.43 19.32 -10.45
C VAL A 136 -0.84 19.27 -11.90
N TRP A 137 -0.57 18.16 -12.59
CA TRP A 137 -0.90 18.04 -14.01
C TRP A 137 -2.41 18.00 -14.27
N SER A 138 -3.19 17.38 -13.37
CA SER A 138 -4.65 17.36 -13.49
C SER A 138 -5.28 18.73 -13.27
N ILE A 139 -4.75 19.56 -12.36
CA ILE A 139 -5.20 20.94 -12.17
C ILE A 139 -4.89 21.77 -13.43
N LEU A 140 -3.66 21.69 -13.97
CA LEU A 140 -3.30 22.41 -15.19
C LEU A 140 -4.20 22.01 -16.38
N LEU A 141 -4.48 20.72 -16.54
CA LEU A 141 -5.39 20.21 -17.56
C LEU A 141 -6.81 20.74 -17.35
N SER A 142 -7.31 20.75 -16.11
CA SER A 142 -8.64 21.26 -15.78
C SER A 142 -8.77 22.74 -16.13
N VAL A 143 -7.79 23.55 -15.74
CA VAL A 143 -7.75 25.00 -16.06
C VAL A 143 -7.67 25.22 -17.58
N TYR A 144 -6.78 24.49 -18.26
CA TYR A 144 -6.64 24.59 -19.72
C TYR A 144 -7.95 24.30 -20.46
N LEU A 145 -8.62 23.19 -20.13
CA LEU A 145 -9.86 22.78 -20.79
C LEU A 145 -11.03 23.74 -20.47
N THR A 146 -11.07 24.27 -19.25
CA THR A 146 -12.03 25.30 -18.89
C THR A 146 -11.85 26.58 -19.71
N LEU A 147 -10.61 27.07 -19.83
CA LEU A 147 -10.31 28.26 -20.62
C LEU A 147 -10.55 28.02 -22.12
N LEU A 148 -10.26 26.83 -22.60
CA LEU A 148 -10.55 26.44 -23.98
C LEU A 148 -12.06 26.47 -24.28
N SER A 149 -12.86 25.92 -23.34
CA SER A 149 -14.33 25.90 -23.46
C SER A 149 -14.96 27.29 -23.35
N LEU A 150 -14.49 28.14 -22.42
CA LEU A 150 -15.08 29.46 -22.17
C LEU A 150 -14.63 30.52 -23.18
N LEU A 151 -13.33 30.52 -23.55
CA LEU A 151 -12.72 31.59 -24.37
C LEU A 151 -12.52 31.19 -25.84
N CYS A 152 -12.77 29.92 -26.18
CA CYS A 152 -12.49 29.33 -27.48
C CYS A 152 -11.06 29.64 -28.00
N ARG A 153 -10.11 29.83 -27.06
CA ARG A 153 -8.71 30.17 -27.34
C ARG A 153 -7.78 29.09 -26.81
N ASN A 154 -6.78 28.73 -27.57
CA ASN A 154 -5.81 27.72 -27.20
C ASN A 154 -4.70 28.33 -26.33
N PHE A 155 -4.68 28.03 -25.05
CA PHE A 155 -3.69 28.47 -24.05
C PHE A 155 -2.70 27.35 -23.67
N TRP A 156 -2.23 26.57 -24.64
CA TRP A 156 -1.30 25.44 -24.38
C TRP A 156 -0.04 25.85 -23.60
N ILE A 157 0.33 27.17 -23.62
CA ILE A 157 1.43 27.75 -22.86
C ILE A 157 1.30 27.47 -21.34
N LEU A 158 0.09 27.26 -20.82
CA LEU A 158 -0.12 26.92 -19.41
C LEU A 158 0.65 25.66 -18.98
N PHE A 159 0.86 24.70 -19.87
CA PHE A 159 1.62 23.49 -19.54
C PHE A 159 3.11 23.76 -19.31
N ILE A 160 3.65 24.86 -19.83
CA ILE A 160 5.05 25.26 -19.57
C ILE A 160 5.26 25.55 -18.08
N ILE A 161 4.25 26.05 -17.35
CA ILE A 161 4.31 26.30 -15.90
C ILE A 161 4.43 24.97 -15.13
N GLY A 162 3.89 23.89 -15.67
CA GLY A 162 4.00 22.56 -15.06
C GLY A 162 5.43 22.03 -14.97
N ILE A 163 6.31 22.41 -15.90
CA ILE A 163 7.69 21.93 -15.95
C ILE A 163 8.49 22.37 -14.72
N PRO A 164 8.62 23.67 -14.38
CA PRO A 164 9.33 24.08 -13.18
C PRO A 164 8.67 23.58 -11.89
N ALA A 165 7.34 23.49 -11.85
CA ALA A 165 6.63 22.90 -10.69
C ALA A 165 7.01 21.43 -10.51
N GLN A 166 7.11 20.64 -11.57
CA GLN A 166 7.52 19.25 -11.52
C GLN A 166 8.98 19.08 -11.12
N VAL A 167 9.86 19.96 -11.58
CA VAL A 167 11.29 19.99 -11.19
C VAL A 167 11.43 20.27 -9.69
N LEU A 168 10.69 21.24 -9.15
CA LEU A 168 10.68 21.54 -7.72
C LEU A 168 10.22 20.33 -6.90
N LEU A 169 9.16 19.64 -7.33
CA LEU A 169 8.68 18.43 -6.67
C LEU A 169 9.74 17.34 -6.64
N PHE A 170 10.56 17.21 -7.66
CA PHE A 170 11.63 16.21 -7.72
C PHE A 170 12.72 16.44 -6.67
N PHE A 171 13.02 17.71 -6.33
CA PHE A 171 14.05 18.05 -5.34
C PHE A 171 13.58 17.92 -3.88
N ILE A 172 12.29 17.97 -3.58
CA ILE A 172 11.75 17.86 -2.21
C ILE A 172 12.22 16.59 -1.47
N PRO A 173 12.18 15.37 -2.05
CA PRO A 173 12.67 14.17 -1.38
C PRO A 173 14.17 14.23 -1.03
N GLY A 174 14.98 14.87 -1.88
CA GLY A 174 16.42 15.03 -1.66
C GLY A 174 16.75 15.87 -0.44
N ILE A 175 16.03 16.96 -0.23
CA ILE A 175 16.23 17.89 0.91
C ILE A 175 15.92 17.17 2.24
N THR A 176 14.90 16.31 2.27
CA THR A 176 14.50 15.57 3.47
C THR A 176 15.56 14.54 3.88
N ILE A 177 16.26 13.94 2.91
CA ILE A 177 17.33 12.97 3.17
C ILE A 177 18.54 13.68 3.80
N ILE A 178 18.95 14.82 3.25
CA ILE A 178 20.10 15.61 3.73
C ILE A 178 19.87 16.05 5.19
N LYS A 179 18.66 16.52 5.53
CA LYS A 179 18.32 16.93 6.90
C LYS A 179 18.43 15.76 7.89
N LYS A 180 17.98 14.57 7.51
CA LYS A 180 18.01 13.37 8.37
C LYS A 180 19.42 12.81 8.56
N THR A 181 20.33 13.01 7.62
CA THR A 181 21.75 12.63 7.76
C THR A 181 22.44 13.58 8.73
N LYS A 182 22.21 14.88 8.62
CA LYS A 182 22.80 15.90 9.49
C LYS A 182 22.35 15.77 10.97
N GLU A 183 21.12 15.30 11.23
CA GLU A 183 20.62 15.05 12.60
C GLU A 183 21.19 13.76 13.23
N ARG A 184 21.80 12.88 12.44
CA ARG A 184 22.47 11.65 12.92
C ARG A 184 23.95 11.86 13.25
N ASP A 185 24.54 12.89 12.68
CA ASP A 185 25.98 13.21 12.83
C ASP A 185 26.23 14.26 13.93
N LEU A 186 25.17 14.68 14.66
CA LEU A 186 25.17 15.54 15.85
C LEU A 186 24.76 14.73 17.09
#